data_7b0c389c18116628335fb643e57e015e
#
_entry.id   7b0c389c18116628335fb643e57e015e
#
_cell.length_a   1.000
_cell.length_b   1.000
_cell.length_c   1.000
_cell.angle_alpha   90.00
_cell.angle_beta   90.00
_cell.angle_gamma   90.00
#
_symmetry.space_group_name_H-M   'P 1'
#
loop_
_entity.id
_entity.type
_entity.pdbx_description
1 polymer ?
#
loop_
_entity_poly.entity_id
_entity_poly.type
_entity_poly.pdbx_seq_one_letter_code
_entity_poly.pdbx_strand_id
1 'polypeptide(L)' 'MAKWEIEVIFDPTGDYMNFIYETDTEDEDAIFNEVSNQLSIVPDLVEKNEEE' A
#
# COMPACT_ATOMS: atom_id res chain seq x y z
N MET A 1 -3.49 3.41 -15.40
CA MET A 1 -3.10 2.72 -14.22
C MET A 1 -2.87 3.67 -13.11
N ALA A 2 -3.16 3.26 -11.91
CA ALA A 2 -2.97 4.11 -10.74
C ALA A 2 -1.73 3.66 -9.99
N LYS A 3 -1.05 4.61 -9.37
CA LYS A 3 0.11 4.30 -8.56
C LYS A 3 -0.26 4.58 -7.12
N TRP A 4 -0.02 3.61 -6.27
CA TRP A 4 -0.35 3.74 -4.86
C TRP A 4 0.92 3.63 -4.03
N GLU A 5 1.07 4.53 -3.10
CA GLU A 5 2.20 4.51 -2.19
C GLU A 5 1.78 3.78 -0.93
N ILE A 6 2.47 2.71 -0.60
CA ILE A 6 2.10 1.85 0.52
C ILE A 6 3.21 1.92 1.55
N GLU A 7 2.82 2.16 2.81
CA GLU A 7 3.79 2.19 3.88
C GLU A 7 3.40 1.14 4.91
N VAL A 8 4.33 0.32 5.31
CA VAL A 8 4.10 -0.71 6.30
C VAL A 8 5.07 -0.49 7.44
N ILE A 9 4.55 -0.46 8.66
CA ILE A 9 5.37 -0.27 9.84
C ILE A 9 5.39 -1.58 10.62
N PHE A 10 6.58 -2.04 10.97
CA PHE A 10 6.74 -3.29 11.69
C PHE A 10 6.93 -3.02 13.16
N ASP A 11 6.05 -3.57 14.00
CA ASP A 11 6.18 -3.53 15.44
C ASP A 11 6.73 -4.86 15.87
N PRO A 12 7.46 -4.93 16.93
CA PRO A 12 7.89 -3.83 17.81
C PRO A 12 9.19 -3.18 17.39
N THR A 13 9.76 -3.55 16.26
CA THR A 13 11.04 -3.03 15.89
C THR A 13 10.99 -1.57 15.49
N GLY A 14 9.85 -1.11 15.02
CA GLY A 14 9.74 0.27 14.57
C GLY A 14 10.25 0.49 13.16
N ASP A 15 10.70 -0.55 12.50
CA ASP A 15 11.15 -0.42 11.13
C ASP A 15 9.97 -0.20 10.21
N TYR A 16 10.19 0.36 9.05
CA TYR A 16 9.12 0.56 8.09
C TYR A 16 9.64 0.37 6.68
N MET A 17 8.72 0.14 5.76
CA MET A 17 9.04 -0.10 4.38
C MET A 17 8.03 0.63 3.53
N ASN A 18 8.49 1.33 2.50
CA ASN A 18 7.62 2.00 1.56
C ASN A 18 7.83 1.41 0.19
N PHE A 19 6.76 1.29 -0.58
CA PHE A 19 6.89 0.81 -1.95
C PHE A 19 5.73 1.35 -2.78
N ILE A 20 5.89 1.32 -4.09
CA ILE A 20 4.87 1.79 -5.01
C ILE A 20 4.17 0.59 -5.62
N TYR A 21 2.86 0.58 -5.55
CA TYR A 21 2.06 -0.52 -6.07
C TYR A 21 1.23 0.02 -7.23
N GLU A 22 1.41 -0.54 -8.41
CA GLU A 22 0.72 -0.08 -9.59
C GLU A 22 -0.39 -1.03 -9.95
N THR A 23 -1.58 -0.51 -10.15
CA THR A 23 -2.73 -1.33 -10.45
C THR A 23 -3.77 -0.48 -11.15
N ASP A 24 -4.77 -1.14 -11.74
CA ASP A 24 -5.84 -0.41 -12.39
C ASP A 24 -6.90 0.05 -11.40
N THR A 25 -6.87 -0.44 -10.18
CA THR A 25 -7.85 -0.11 -9.17
C THR A 25 -7.67 1.31 -8.70
N GLU A 26 -8.78 2.03 -8.53
CA GLU A 26 -8.71 3.38 -8.03
C GLU A 26 -9.44 3.51 -6.70
N ASP A 27 -9.78 2.42 -6.05
CA ASP A 27 -10.50 2.43 -4.79
C ASP A 27 -9.50 2.12 -3.68
N GLU A 28 -9.33 3.04 -2.76
CA GLU A 28 -8.36 2.87 -1.68
C GLU A 28 -8.64 1.65 -0.84
N ASP A 29 -9.92 1.39 -0.55
CA ASP A 29 -10.25 0.23 0.27
C ASP A 29 -9.90 -1.06 -0.46
N ALA A 30 -10.11 -1.10 -1.77
CA ALA A 30 -9.76 -2.29 -2.53
C ALA A 30 -8.25 -2.49 -2.53
N ILE A 31 -7.49 -1.41 -2.64
CA ILE A 31 -6.03 -1.52 -2.61
C ILE A 31 -5.57 -2.02 -1.24
N PHE A 32 -6.16 -1.51 -0.18
CA PHE A 32 -5.80 -1.92 1.16
C PHE A 32 -6.00 -3.43 1.30
N ASN A 33 -7.15 -3.92 0.86
CA ASN A 33 -7.45 -5.34 0.97
C ASN A 33 -6.54 -6.18 0.08
N GLU A 34 -6.27 -5.70 -1.11
CA GLU A 34 -5.44 -6.45 -2.04
C GLU A 34 -4.01 -6.58 -1.54
N VAL A 35 -3.45 -5.50 -1.03
CA VAL A 35 -2.09 -5.54 -0.52
C VAL A 35 -2.03 -6.43 0.71
N SER A 36 -3.04 -6.31 1.58
CA SER A 36 -3.08 -7.12 2.78
C SER A 36 -3.11 -8.61 2.44
N ASN A 37 -3.86 -8.98 1.40
CA ASN A 37 -3.97 -10.37 1.04
C ASN A 37 -2.73 -10.87 0.30
N GLN A 38 -2.24 -10.11 -0.64
CA GLN A 38 -1.15 -10.59 -1.48
C GLN A 38 0.17 -10.62 -0.75
N LEU A 39 0.43 -9.65 0.09
CA LEU A 39 1.71 -9.58 0.78
C LEU A 39 1.65 -10.11 2.19
N SER A 40 0.49 -10.55 2.62
CA SER A 40 0.30 -11.11 3.96
C SER A 40 0.69 -10.11 5.04
N ILE A 41 0.47 -8.84 4.79
CA ILE A 41 0.76 -7.80 5.76
C ILE A 41 -0.38 -6.80 5.72
N VAL A 42 -0.49 -6.00 6.77
CA VAL A 42 -1.52 -4.99 6.85
C VAL A 42 -0.82 -3.65 6.68
N PRO A 43 -1.09 -2.92 5.61
CA PRO A 43 -0.40 -1.64 5.38
C PRO A 43 -0.84 -0.59 6.39
N ASP A 44 0.09 0.25 6.77
CA ASP A 44 -0.19 1.32 7.71
C ASP A 44 -0.69 2.55 6.97
N LEU A 45 -0.22 2.77 5.76
CA LEU A 45 -0.64 3.90 4.97
C LEU A 45 -0.82 3.48 3.53
N VAL A 46 -1.95 3.85 2.92
CA VAL A 46 -2.17 3.62 1.52
C VAL A 46 -2.61 4.94 0.93
N GLU A 47 -1.85 5.46 -0.02
CA GLU A 47 -2.13 6.75 -0.55
C GLU A 47 -1.98 6.71 -2.06
N LYS A 48 -2.93 7.26 -2.81
CA LYS A 48 -2.85 7.27 -4.25
C LYS A 48 -1.91 8.38 -4.68
N ASN A 49 -0.91 8.00 -5.46
CA ASN A 49 0.07 8.92 -5.93
C ASN A 49 -0.20 9.20 -7.37
N GLU A 50 -0.75 10.36 -7.71
CA GLU A 50 -1.06 10.69 -9.03
C GLU A 50 0.04 11.35 -9.66
N GLU A 51 0.77 10.79 -10.52
CA GLU A 51 1.77 11.38 -11.17
C GLU A 51 1.47 11.50 -12.46
N GLU A 52 1.44 12.20 -13.15
CA GLU A 52 1.06 12.30 -14.42
C GLU A 52 1.66 12.86 -15.19
#